data_5c943be8d58922cea23963613e963838
#
_entry.id   5c943be8d58922cea23963613e963838
#
_cell.length_a   1.000
_cell.length_b   1.000
_cell.length_c   1.000
_cell.angle_alpha   90.00
_cell.angle_beta   90.00
_cell.angle_gamma   90.00
#
_symmetry.space_group_name_H-M   'P 1'
#
loop_
_entity.id
_entity.type
_entity.pdbx_description
1 polymer ?
#
loop_
_entity_poly.entity_id
_entity_poly.type
_entity_poly.pdbx_seq_one_letter_code
_entity_poly.pdbx_strand_id
1 'polypeptide(L)'
;RSLRDIFARADAEGFFIEMMAMEPVQGEGSPGSCISREFYDEARRLTNEHGSLLLVDSIQAGLRGQGCLSVVDYDGFQDAQAPDLETWSKALNAGQFPLSVIGLSERAASLYVVGVYGNTMTTNPRALETAVAVLERVTPEMRQNIRDSGDEFVAKLKELQAEYSDCITLVQGTGLLLCAELEIGRAH
;
A
#
# COMPACT_ATOMS: atom_id res chain seq x y z
N ARG A 1 -13.28 5.19 16.60
CA ARG A 1 -12.21 5.03 17.62
C ARG A 1 -10.91 5.50 17.01
N SER A 2 -10.10 6.27 17.76
CA SER A 2 -8.77 6.68 17.29
C SER A 2 -7.76 5.55 17.48
N LEU A 3 -6.61 5.62 16.77
CA LEU A 3 -5.51 4.69 17.02
C LEU A 3 -5.05 4.72 18.47
N ARG A 4 -4.97 5.92 19.07
CA ARG A 4 -4.61 6.10 20.50
C ARG A 4 -5.52 5.32 21.44
N ASP A 5 -6.84 5.37 21.20
CA ASP A 5 -7.80 4.63 22.02
C ASP A 5 -7.59 3.12 21.94
N ILE A 6 -7.18 2.63 20.76
CA ILE A 6 -6.93 1.20 20.54
C ILE A 6 -5.69 0.76 21.34
N PHE A 7 -4.58 1.49 21.22
CA PHE A 7 -3.35 1.17 21.95
C PHE A 7 -3.53 1.32 23.46
N ALA A 8 -4.15 2.42 23.92
CA ALA A 8 -4.43 2.63 25.34
C ALA A 8 -5.34 1.54 25.93
N ARG A 9 -6.30 1.07 25.17
CA ARG A 9 -7.16 -0.02 25.59
C ARG A 9 -6.42 -1.35 25.65
N ALA A 10 -5.58 -1.65 24.68
CA ALA A 10 -4.74 -2.86 24.68
C ALA A 10 -3.86 -2.89 25.93
N ASP A 11 -3.20 -1.79 26.27
CA ASP A 11 -2.39 -1.67 27.48
C ASP A 11 -3.23 -1.88 28.76
N ALA A 12 -4.41 -1.27 28.84
CA ALA A 12 -5.29 -1.39 30.00
C ALA A 12 -5.84 -2.83 30.19
N GLU A 13 -6.02 -3.57 29.09
CA GLU A 13 -6.48 -4.97 29.10
C GLU A 13 -5.32 -5.96 29.19
N GLY A 14 -4.06 -5.53 29.18
CA GLY A 14 -2.85 -6.36 29.26
C GLY A 14 -2.54 -7.10 27.94
N PHE A 15 -2.98 -6.58 26.81
CA PHE A 15 -2.64 -7.11 25.48
C PHE A 15 -1.48 -6.34 24.87
N PHE A 16 -0.55 -7.07 24.26
CA PHE A 16 0.50 -6.49 23.45
C PHE A 16 0.10 -6.55 21.98
N ILE A 17 0.08 -5.39 21.32
CA ILE A 17 -0.10 -5.30 19.87
C ILE A 17 1.26 -5.53 19.21
N GLU A 18 1.47 -6.72 18.67
CA GLU A 18 2.76 -7.07 18.05
C GLU A 18 3.01 -6.26 16.78
N MET A 19 1.96 -6.05 15.98
CA MET A 19 2.08 -5.39 14.69
C MET A 19 0.79 -4.65 14.32
N MET A 20 0.96 -3.48 13.72
CA MET A 20 -0.09 -2.77 12.98
C MET A 20 0.17 -2.91 11.49
N ALA A 21 -0.85 -3.26 10.71
CA ALA A 21 -0.78 -3.36 9.26
C ALA A 21 -1.70 -2.34 8.60
N MET A 22 -1.26 -1.74 7.48
CA MET A 22 -2.07 -0.81 6.68
C MET A 22 -1.67 -0.88 5.21
N GLU A 23 -2.62 -0.57 4.31
CA GLU A 23 -2.32 -0.28 2.90
C GLU A 23 -2.14 1.23 2.70
N PRO A 24 -1.14 1.70 1.94
CA PRO A 24 -0.97 3.13 1.67
C PRO A 24 -2.08 3.67 0.75
N VAL A 25 -2.57 2.83 -0.16
CA VAL A 25 -3.78 3.03 -0.93
C VAL A 25 -4.56 1.73 -0.90
N GLN A 26 -5.78 1.75 -0.44
CA GLN A 26 -6.58 0.53 -0.32
C GLN A 26 -6.89 -0.08 -1.70
N GLY A 27 -6.67 -1.38 -1.81
CA GLY A 27 -7.04 -2.16 -2.99
C GLY A 27 -8.47 -2.69 -2.92
N GLU A 28 -8.92 -3.05 -1.73
CA GLU A 28 -10.23 -3.65 -1.45
C GLU A 28 -10.93 -2.92 -0.29
N GLY A 29 -12.24 -3.09 -0.17
CA GLY A 29 -13.06 -2.47 0.89
C GLY A 29 -13.42 -1.02 0.60
N SER A 30 -12.46 -0.14 0.41
CA SER A 30 -12.62 1.23 -0.09
C SER A 30 -11.53 1.52 -1.13
N PRO A 31 -11.62 0.91 -2.34
CA PRO A 31 -10.56 0.98 -3.33
C PRO A 31 -10.20 2.42 -3.68
N GLY A 32 -8.89 2.71 -3.76
CA GLY A 32 -8.39 4.05 -4.04
C GLY A 32 -8.35 5.00 -2.82
N SER A 33 -8.84 4.59 -1.65
CA SER A 33 -8.69 5.38 -0.42
C SER A 33 -7.23 5.43 0.00
N CYS A 34 -6.66 6.63 0.09
CA CYS A 34 -5.26 6.87 0.45
C CYS A 34 -5.15 7.23 1.94
N ILE A 35 -4.10 6.77 2.60
CA ILE A 35 -3.76 7.25 3.94
C ILE A 35 -3.24 8.69 3.86
N SER A 36 -3.50 9.49 4.91
CA SER A 36 -2.85 10.79 5.04
C SER A 36 -1.47 10.65 5.70
N ARG A 37 -0.62 11.65 5.48
CA ARG A 37 0.68 11.72 6.14
C ARG A 37 0.53 11.74 7.66
N GLU A 38 -0.42 12.50 8.19
CA GLU A 38 -0.68 12.59 9.63
C GLU A 38 -1.10 11.24 10.23
N PHE A 39 -1.91 10.47 9.48
CA PHE A 39 -2.30 9.13 9.93
C PHE A 39 -1.08 8.19 9.97
N TYR A 40 -0.23 8.24 8.95
CA TYR A 40 0.99 7.45 8.91
C TYR A 40 1.94 7.80 10.05
N ASP A 41 2.19 9.09 10.27
CA ASP A 41 3.07 9.58 11.34
C ASP A 41 2.54 9.16 12.72
N GLU A 42 1.24 9.26 12.94
CA GLU A 42 0.63 8.83 14.20
C GLU A 42 0.73 7.31 14.40
N ALA A 43 0.51 6.52 13.34
CA ALA A 43 0.68 5.07 13.37
C ALA A 43 2.15 4.70 13.67
N ARG A 44 3.11 5.38 13.01
CA ARG A 44 4.53 5.15 13.23
C ARG A 44 4.95 5.54 14.66
N ARG A 45 4.45 6.67 15.17
CA ARG A 45 4.71 7.12 16.52
C ARG A 45 4.22 6.11 17.56
N LEU A 46 2.95 5.68 17.44
CA LEU A 46 2.35 4.73 18.38
C LEU A 46 3.04 3.36 18.34
N THR A 47 3.35 2.84 17.16
CA THR A 47 4.08 1.58 17.05
C THR A 47 5.47 1.66 17.67
N ASN A 48 6.18 2.78 17.53
CA ASN A 48 7.46 3.00 18.19
C ASN A 48 7.33 3.06 19.71
N GLU A 49 6.37 3.83 20.23
CA GLU A 49 6.15 4.01 21.68
C GLU A 49 5.80 2.70 22.39
N HIS A 50 4.99 1.85 21.74
CA HIS A 50 4.53 0.59 22.32
C HIS A 50 5.43 -0.61 21.97
N GLY A 51 6.49 -0.42 21.20
CA GLY A 51 7.36 -1.50 20.79
C GLY A 51 6.77 -2.42 19.69
N SER A 52 5.66 -2.03 19.09
CA SER A 52 4.99 -2.72 18.00
C SER A 52 5.74 -2.56 16.67
N LEU A 53 5.51 -3.45 15.72
CA LEU A 53 5.99 -3.31 14.34
C LEU A 53 4.94 -2.57 13.49
N LEU A 54 5.39 -1.82 12.49
CA LEU A 54 4.54 -1.26 11.44
C LEU A 54 4.80 -2.00 10.13
N LEU A 55 3.75 -2.64 9.61
CA LEU A 55 3.74 -3.24 8.28
C LEU A 55 2.94 -2.36 7.31
N VAL A 56 3.54 -2.05 6.17
CA VAL A 56 2.83 -1.43 5.05
C VAL A 56 2.64 -2.46 3.96
N ASP A 57 1.38 -2.69 3.59
CA ASP A 57 1.02 -3.60 2.51
C ASP A 57 0.91 -2.83 1.19
N SER A 58 1.99 -2.83 0.42
CA SER A 58 2.08 -2.22 -0.90
C SER A 58 1.81 -3.20 -2.05
N ILE A 59 1.17 -4.34 -1.78
CA ILE A 59 0.87 -5.35 -2.80
C ILE A 59 0.02 -4.80 -3.93
N GLN A 60 -1.04 -4.04 -3.60
CA GLN A 60 -1.89 -3.37 -4.60
C GLN A 60 -1.30 -2.05 -5.06
N ALA A 61 -0.79 -1.25 -4.13
CA ALA A 61 -0.36 0.12 -4.38
C ALA A 61 1.04 0.22 -5.02
N GLY A 62 1.92 -0.75 -4.76
CA GLY A 62 3.30 -0.72 -5.27
C GLY A 62 3.35 -0.55 -6.78
N LEU A 63 4.13 0.42 -7.26
CA LEU A 63 4.25 0.95 -8.61
C LEU A 63 2.98 1.61 -9.17
N ARG A 64 1.77 1.12 -8.85
CA ARG A 64 0.51 1.68 -9.36
C ARG A 64 0.10 2.97 -8.67
N GLY A 65 0.32 3.07 -7.34
CA GLY A 65 0.16 4.31 -6.61
C GLY A 65 1.39 5.20 -6.82
N GLN A 66 1.26 6.36 -7.39
CA GLN A 66 2.29 7.37 -7.61
C GLN A 66 3.58 6.89 -8.34
N GLY A 67 3.61 5.69 -8.93
CA GLY A 67 4.79 5.15 -9.60
C GLY A 67 5.94 4.75 -8.66
N CYS A 68 5.69 4.67 -7.35
CA CYS A 68 6.68 4.33 -6.34
C CYS A 68 6.49 2.93 -5.81
N LEU A 69 7.59 2.29 -5.35
CA LEU A 69 7.51 1.02 -4.64
C LEU A 69 7.03 1.24 -3.21
N SER A 70 7.74 2.08 -2.47
CA SER A 70 7.50 2.29 -1.04
C SER A 70 6.64 3.52 -0.78
N VAL A 71 5.88 3.47 0.31
CA VAL A 71 5.08 4.60 0.81
C VAL A 71 5.93 5.82 1.14
N VAL A 72 7.18 5.63 1.58
CA VAL A 72 8.09 6.75 1.89
C VAL A 72 8.59 7.50 0.66
N ASP A 73 8.34 6.98 -0.53
CA ASP A 73 8.62 7.67 -1.80
C ASP A 73 7.41 8.47 -2.33
N TYR A 74 6.27 8.41 -1.65
CA TYR A 74 5.07 9.18 -2.03
C TYR A 74 5.28 10.67 -1.79
N ASP A 75 4.62 11.49 -2.60
CA ASP A 75 4.67 12.94 -2.41
C ASP A 75 4.17 13.34 -1.02
N GLY A 76 5.01 14.07 -0.28
CA GLY A 76 4.78 14.45 1.11
C GLY A 76 5.17 13.41 2.17
N PHE A 77 5.75 12.26 1.76
CA PHE A 77 6.21 11.21 2.69
C PHE A 77 7.73 11.03 2.72
N GLN A 78 8.49 11.78 1.90
CA GLN A 78 9.92 11.54 1.70
C GLN A 78 10.78 11.70 2.97
N ASP A 79 10.30 12.42 3.98
CA ASP A 79 10.93 12.57 5.30
C ASP A 79 10.28 11.69 6.37
N ALA A 80 9.31 10.85 6.00
CA ALA A 80 8.66 9.92 6.92
C ALA A 80 9.63 8.81 7.35
N GLN A 81 9.52 8.37 8.59
CA GLN A 81 10.23 7.18 9.05
C GLN A 81 9.68 5.94 8.35
N ALA A 82 10.55 5.16 7.70
CA ALA A 82 10.16 3.94 7.00
C ALA A 82 9.44 2.93 7.93
N PRO A 83 8.55 2.08 7.38
CA PRO A 83 7.92 1.00 8.13
C PRO A 83 8.95 -0.06 8.54
N ASP A 84 8.58 -0.93 9.49
CA ASP A 84 9.43 -2.06 9.86
C ASP A 84 9.36 -3.19 8.82
N LEU A 85 8.22 -3.33 8.17
CA LEU A 85 7.98 -4.29 7.09
C LEU A 85 7.20 -3.61 5.96
N GLU A 86 7.55 -3.93 4.73
CA GLU A 86 6.75 -3.56 3.57
C GLU A 86 6.67 -4.74 2.60
N THR A 87 5.47 -5.01 2.07
CA THR A 87 5.20 -6.14 1.19
C THR A 87 4.87 -5.68 -0.23
N TRP A 88 5.37 -6.42 -1.22
CA TRP A 88 5.12 -6.16 -2.64
C TRP A 88 4.79 -7.45 -3.39
N SER A 89 3.95 -7.33 -4.41
CA SER A 89 3.59 -8.40 -5.34
C SER A 89 3.05 -7.80 -6.64
N LYS A 90 2.11 -8.44 -7.28
CA LYS A 90 1.31 -7.95 -8.44
C LYS A 90 2.13 -7.20 -9.50
N ALA A 91 2.15 -5.87 -9.48
CA ALA A 91 2.87 -5.06 -10.47
C ALA A 91 4.38 -5.30 -10.48
N LEU A 92 4.96 -5.79 -9.38
CA LEU A 92 6.39 -6.05 -9.26
C LEU A 92 6.94 -6.98 -10.34
N ASN A 93 6.13 -7.91 -10.86
CA ASN A 93 6.54 -8.77 -11.97
C ASN A 93 5.57 -8.74 -13.16
N ALA A 94 4.86 -7.63 -13.35
CA ALA A 94 3.91 -7.41 -14.43
C ALA A 94 2.82 -8.52 -14.55
N GLY A 95 2.52 -9.22 -13.45
CA GLY A 95 1.52 -10.29 -13.43
C GLY A 95 1.91 -11.58 -14.17
N GLN A 96 3.19 -11.75 -14.52
CA GLN A 96 3.65 -12.90 -15.28
C GLN A 96 3.81 -14.17 -14.45
N PHE A 97 4.26 -14.02 -13.20
CA PHE A 97 4.48 -15.14 -12.29
C PHE A 97 4.03 -14.81 -10.88
N PRO A 98 3.57 -15.78 -10.08
CA PRO A 98 3.39 -15.59 -8.65
C PRO A 98 4.72 -15.19 -7.99
N LEU A 99 4.73 -14.01 -7.39
CA LEU A 99 5.86 -13.49 -6.63
C LEU A 99 5.37 -12.57 -5.52
N SER A 100 5.92 -12.74 -4.34
CA SER A 100 5.79 -11.79 -3.24
C SER A 100 7.15 -11.53 -2.64
N VAL A 101 7.40 -10.28 -2.30
CA VAL A 101 8.64 -9.82 -1.66
C VAL A 101 8.27 -9.07 -0.40
N ILE A 102 9.07 -9.24 0.65
CA ILE A 102 8.96 -8.49 1.88
C ILE A 102 10.31 -7.79 2.15
N GLY A 103 10.26 -6.49 2.35
CA GLY A 103 11.36 -5.70 2.88
C GLY A 103 11.28 -5.66 4.40
N LEU A 104 12.41 -5.78 5.07
CA LEU A 104 12.53 -5.78 6.52
C LEU A 104 13.49 -4.68 6.97
N SER A 105 13.11 -3.92 8.00
CA SER A 105 14.06 -3.09 8.74
C SER A 105 15.06 -3.99 9.50
N GLU A 106 16.17 -3.43 9.94
CA GLU A 106 17.13 -4.17 10.81
C GLU A 106 16.44 -4.72 12.05
N ARG A 107 15.55 -3.94 12.65
CA ARG A 107 14.75 -4.35 13.81
C ARG A 107 13.87 -5.56 13.49
N ALA A 108 13.11 -5.52 12.41
CA ALA A 108 12.26 -6.64 12.00
C ALA A 108 13.09 -7.87 11.61
N ALA A 109 14.19 -7.66 10.89
CA ALA A 109 15.11 -8.74 10.50
C ALA A 109 15.75 -9.44 11.70
N SER A 110 16.02 -8.72 12.81
CA SER A 110 16.60 -9.30 14.02
C SER A 110 15.65 -10.27 14.74
N LEU A 111 14.35 -10.21 14.46
CA LEU A 111 13.35 -11.11 15.02
C LEU A 111 13.18 -12.39 14.19
N TYR A 112 13.76 -12.42 12.98
CA TYR A 112 13.66 -13.58 12.10
C TYR A 112 14.56 -14.72 12.57
N VAL A 113 13.97 -15.90 12.72
CA VAL A 113 14.70 -17.12 13.09
C VAL A 113 14.75 -18.06 11.89
N VAL A 114 15.96 -18.40 11.46
CA VAL A 114 16.19 -19.34 10.35
C VAL A 114 15.52 -20.68 10.64
N GLY A 115 14.76 -21.19 9.69
CA GLY A 115 14.08 -22.47 9.78
C GLY A 115 12.65 -22.42 10.34
N VAL A 116 12.17 -21.26 10.83
CA VAL A 116 10.78 -21.08 11.26
C VAL A 116 9.83 -21.00 10.06
N TYR A 117 10.28 -20.38 8.99
CA TYR A 117 9.54 -20.30 7.73
C TYR A 117 10.29 -21.04 6.62
N GLY A 118 9.58 -21.89 5.90
CA GLY A 118 10.10 -22.57 4.73
C GLY A 118 9.00 -22.86 3.72
N ASN A 119 9.27 -22.54 2.46
CA ASN A 119 8.37 -22.85 1.35
C ASN A 119 9.20 -23.24 0.13
N THR A 120 8.99 -24.48 -0.35
CA THR A 120 9.74 -25.02 -1.50
C THR A 120 9.43 -24.32 -2.83
N MET A 121 8.36 -23.52 -2.89
CA MET A 121 7.96 -22.76 -4.08
C MET A 121 8.49 -21.33 -4.11
N THR A 122 9.23 -20.91 -3.09
CA THR A 122 9.89 -19.60 -3.07
C THR A 122 11.12 -19.56 -3.98
N THR A 123 11.58 -18.34 -4.30
CA THR A 123 12.79 -18.10 -5.09
C THR A 123 12.76 -18.69 -6.50
N ASN A 124 11.59 -18.72 -7.14
CA ASN A 124 11.50 -19.10 -8.55
C ASN A 124 12.35 -18.15 -9.42
N PRO A 125 13.41 -18.63 -10.08
CA PRO A 125 14.34 -17.77 -10.80
C PRO A 125 13.68 -17.02 -11.97
N ARG A 126 12.64 -17.58 -12.62
CA ARG A 126 11.91 -16.89 -13.67
C ARG A 126 11.10 -15.72 -13.13
N ALA A 127 10.49 -15.88 -11.96
CA ALA A 127 9.75 -14.80 -11.31
C ALA A 127 10.69 -13.67 -10.86
N LEU A 128 11.85 -14.02 -10.31
CA LEU A 128 12.87 -13.05 -9.88
C LEU A 128 13.45 -12.29 -11.07
N GLU A 129 13.82 -12.98 -12.14
CA GLU A 129 14.33 -12.36 -13.38
C GLU A 129 13.31 -11.40 -13.99
N THR A 130 12.03 -11.80 -14.03
CA THR A 130 10.95 -10.93 -14.50
C THR A 130 10.81 -9.69 -13.61
N ALA A 131 10.89 -9.83 -12.28
CA ALA A 131 10.83 -8.70 -11.37
C ALA A 131 12.00 -7.74 -11.58
N VAL A 132 13.23 -8.26 -11.76
CA VAL A 132 14.41 -7.44 -12.10
C VAL A 132 14.15 -6.65 -13.38
N ALA A 133 13.69 -7.32 -14.44
CA ALA A 133 13.40 -6.68 -15.72
C ALA A 133 12.28 -5.61 -15.62
N VAL A 134 11.32 -5.79 -14.73
CA VAL A 134 10.28 -4.76 -14.42
C VAL A 134 10.93 -3.57 -13.72
N LEU A 135 11.69 -3.82 -12.65
CA LEU A 135 12.33 -2.76 -11.87
C LEU A 135 13.29 -1.90 -12.71
N GLU A 136 14.04 -2.51 -13.62
CA GLU A 136 14.91 -1.79 -14.55
C GLU A 136 14.15 -0.84 -15.50
N ARG A 137 12.86 -1.09 -15.71
CA ARG A 137 12.00 -0.24 -16.56
C ARG A 137 11.25 0.83 -15.80
N VAL A 138 11.27 0.79 -14.47
CA VAL A 138 10.63 1.81 -13.62
C VAL A 138 11.55 3.02 -13.52
N THR A 139 11.66 3.76 -14.63
CA THR A 139 12.46 4.99 -14.70
C THR A 139 11.74 6.18 -14.07
N PRO A 140 12.44 7.31 -13.78
CA PRO A 140 11.78 8.53 -13.35
C PRO A 140 10.67 9.00 -14.31
N GLU A 141 10.88 8.84 -15.62
CA GLU A 141 9.91 9.23 -16.66
C GLU A 141 8.66 8.33 -16.60
N MET A 142 8.82 7.02 -16.38
CA MET A 142 7.69 6.11 -16.19
C MET A 142 6.92 6.46 -14.92
N ARG A 143 7.60 6.74 -13.83
CA ARG A 143 6.97 7.18 -12.57
C ARG A 143 6.16 8.46 -12.76
N GLN A 144 6.72 9.44 -13.48
CA GLN A 144 6.01 10.67 -13.80
C GLN A 144 4.79 10.41 -14.68
N ASN A 145 4.95 9.58 -15.72
CA ASN A 145 3.82 9.18 -16.57
C ASN A 145 2.68 8.51 -15.80
N ILE A 146 2.99 7.69 -14.79
CA ILE A 146 1.97 7.08 -13.92
C ILE A 146 1.19 8.15 -13.16
N ARG A 147 1.87 9.17 -12.61
CA ARG A 147 1.23 10.28 -11.91
C ARG A 147 0.36 11.11 -12.85
N ASP A 148 0.93 11.58 -13.96
CA ASP A 148 0.23 12.44 -14.93
C ASP A 148 -0.98 11.73 -15.52
N SER A 149 -0.85 10.46 -15.91
CA SER A 149 -1.96 9.66 -16.43
C SER A 149 -3.04 9.42 -15.37
N GLY A 150 -2.63 9.23 -14.12
CA GLY A 150 -3.54 9.06 -12.99
C GLY A 150 -4.36 10.33 -12.73
N ASP A 151 -3.70 11.49 -12.69
CA ASP A 151 -4.35 12.78 -12.48
C ASP A 151 -5.34 13.10 -13.61
N GLU A 152 -4.94 12.86 -14.87
CA GLU A 152 -5.85 13.01 -16.02
C GLU A 152 -7.05 12.07 -15.91
N PHE A 153 -6.82 10.82 -15.52
CA PHE A 153 -7.90 9.84 -15.41
C PHE A 153 -8.89 10.20 -14.29
N VAL A 154 -8.37 10.57 -13.11
CA VAL A 154 -9.23 11.03 -11.99
C VAL A 154 -10.02 12.27 -12.37
N ALA A 155 -9.40 13.24 -13.07
CA ALA A 155 -10.09 14.45 -13.53
C ALA A 155 -11.26 14.09 -14.47
N LYS A 156 -11.04 13.24 -15.47
CA LYS A 156 -12.08 12.80 -16.40
C LYS A 156 -13.20 12.00 -15.69
N LEU A 157 -12.86 11.16 -14.73
CA LEU A 157 -13.87 10.44 -13.95
C LEU A 157 -14.71 11.39 -13.08
N LYS A 158 -14.12 12.45 -12.54
CA LYS A 158 -14.85 13.48 -11.79
C LYS A 158 -15.77 14.32 -12.70
N GLU A 159 -15.38 14.59 -13.94
CA GLU A 159 -16.27 15.20 -14.94
C GLU A 159 -17.49 14.30 -15.20
N LEU A 160 -17.26 13.00 -15.42
CA LEU A 160 -18.34 12.02 -15.57
C LEU A 160 -19.19 11.92 -14.30
N GLN A 161 -18.62 11.95 -13.12
CA GLN A 161 -19.36 11.96 -11.85
C GLN A 161 -20.27 13.19 -11.76
N ALA A 162 -19.81 14.35 -12.19
CA ALA A 162 -20.64 15.55 -12.20
C ALA A 162 -21.81 15.47 -13.19
N GLU A 163 -21.61 14.82 -14.34
CA GLU A 163 -22.65 14.60 -15.35
C GLU A 163 -23.65 13.48 -14.95
N TYR A 164 -23.15 12.43 -14.30
CA TYR A 164 -23.91 11.23 -13.93
C TYR A 164 -23.91 11.00 -12.41
N SER A 165 -24.22 12.04 -11.65
CA SER A 165 -24.14 12.03 -10.17
C SER A 165 -25.06 11.02 -9.50
N ASP A 166 -26.15 10.61 -10.16
CA ASP A 166 -27.05 9.55 -9.69
C ASP A 166 -26.48 8.15 -9.87
N CYS A 167 -25.44 8.00 -10.71
CA CYS A 167 -24.82 6.72 -11.01
C CYS A 167 -23.42 6.60 -10.41
N ILE A 168 -22.62 7.66 -10.42
CA ILE A 168 -21.25 7.67 -9.90
C ILE A 168 -21.24 8.43 -8.58
N THR A 169 -21.14 7.70 -7.47
CA THR A 169 -21.24 8.27 -6.12
C THR A 169 -19.92 8.75 -5.58
N LEU A 170 -18.80 8.14 -5.98
CA LEU A 170 -17.47 8.47 -5.49
C LEU A 170 -16.42 8.24 -6.58
N VAL A 171 -15.46 9.16 -6.68
CA VAL A 171 -14.23 8.98 -7.46
C VAL A 171 -13.04 9.29 -6.54
N GLN A 172 -12.16 8.32 -6.34
CA GLN A 172 -10.98 8.46 -5.50
C GLN A 172 -9.82 7.62 -6.02
N GLY A 173 -8.60 7.96 -5.60
CA GLY A 173 -7.38 7.22 -5.94
C GLY A 173 -6.19 8.11 -6.17
N THR A 174 -5.06 7.49 -6.46
CA THR A 174 -3.80 8.16 -6.82
C THR A 174 -3.02 7.31 -7.82
N GLY A 175 -2.33 7.97 -8.75
CA GLY A 175 -1.67 7.28 -9.86
C GLY A 175 -2.66 6.41 -10.63
N LEU A 176 -2.27 5.17 -10.91
CA LEU A 176 -3.12 4.19 -11.62
C LEU A 176 -3.86 3.24 -10.67
N LEU A 177 -3.95 3.55 -9.39
CA LEU A 177 -4.80 2.86 -8.42
C LEU A 177 -5.95 3.79 -8.00
N LEU A 178 -7.04 3.69 -8.72
CA LEU A 178 -8.22 4.54 -8.57
C LEU A 178 -9.51 3.74 -8.69
N CYS A 179 -10.60 4.33 -8.22
CA CYS A 179 -11.92 3.73 -8.20
C CYS A 179 -12.98 4.77 -8.56
N ALA A 180 -13.98 4.34 -9.32
CA ALA A 180 -15.27 5.01 -9.42
C ALA A 180 -16.32 4.07 -8.80
N GLU A 181 -16.99 4.52 -7.74
CA GLU A 181 -18.07 3.79 -7.10
C GLU A 181 -19.39 4.08 -7.84
N LEU A 182 -20.11 3.03 -8.14
CA LEU A 182 -21.37 3.12 -8.86
C LEU A 182 -22.54 2.81 -7.94
N GLU A 183 -23.60 3.63 -7.96
CA GLU A 183 -24.90 3.26 -7.40
C GLU A 183 -25.53 2.22 -8.33
N ILE A 184 -25.32 0.95 -8.02
CA ILE A 184 -25.98 -0.15 -8.72
C ILE A 184 -27.30 -0.37 -8.01
N GLY A 185 -28.40 0.06 -8.65
CA GLY A 185 -29.74 -0.22 -8.16
C GLY A 185 -29.85 -1.71 -7.79
N ARG A 186 -30.44 -1.99 -6.63
CA ARG A 186 -30.65 -3.39 -6.20
C ARG A 186 -31.37 -4.12 -7.32
N ALA A 187 -30.72 -5.12 -7.89
CA ALA A 187 -31.38 -6.05 -8.76
C ALA A 187 -32.51 -6.70 -7.96
N HIS A 188 -33.74 -6.45 -8.36
CA HIS A 188 -34.93 -7.07 -7.80
C HIS A 188 -35.10 -8.48 -8.36
#